data_48e32f26953e0723fee288cb5fbc82ea
#
_entry.id   48e32f26953e0723fee288cb5fbc82ea
#
_cell.length_a   1.000
_cell.length_b   1.000
_cell.length_c   1.000
_cell.angle_alpha   90.00
_cell.angle_beta   90.00
_cell.angle_gamma   90.00
#
_symmetry.space_group_name_H-M   'P 1'
#
loop_
_entity.id
_entity.type
_entity.pdbx_description
1 polymer ?
#
loop_
_entity_poly.entity_id
_entity_poly.type
_entity_poly.pdbx_seq_one_letter_code
_entity_poly.pdbx_strand_id
1 'polypeptide(L)'
;MNSTKKLTAIFTAAFLSSGIFVSNVNAAPKPTAKPVANNGEVQITCKPTKATGHREKKVGTPKLQKFSKNRVITLNTNCGEIVIEAFAKKAPVTVSMLSGLVTSKFYDQSICHRLIYSQSAALLQCGDPTASGYGGPQFQFNDENLPKAAMNNYPAGTVAMANSGPNTNGSQFFIMAANTTLDPYYTVWGRVTKGLEIVQAVVANGTATGEEVGQPKVKIAIEKVSIR
;
A
#
# COMPACT_ATOMS: atom_id res chain seq x y z
N MET A 1 -0.66 34.30 62.18
CA MET A 1 -0.63 33.42 63.37
C MET A 1 -1.24 32.10 62.92
N ASN A 2 -0.41 31.15 62.74
CA ASN A 2 -0.54 29.74 63.10
C ASN A 2 0.43 28.87 62.31
N SER A 3 1.24 28.28 63.07
CA SER A 3 2.39 27.46 62.84
C SER A 3 2.04 26.09 62.24
N THR A 4 2.70 25.69 61.15
CA THR A 4 2.66 24.35 60.59
C THR A 4 3.87 23.57 61.07
N LYS A 5 3.62 22.52 61.86
CA LYS A 5 4.64 21.56 62.34
C LYS A 5 5.00 20.61 61.23
N LYS A 6 6.28 20.50 60.87
CA LYS A 6 6.88 19.45 60.06
C LYS A 6 7.00 18.16 60.91
N LEU A 7 6.50 17.08 60.41
CA LEU A 7 6.71 15.74 60.97
C LEU A 7 7.73 15.01 60.07
N THR A 8 8.88 14.76 60.61
CA THR A 8 9.95 13.97 59.97
C THR A 8 9.77 12.51 60.43
N ALA A 9 9.48 11.63 59.49
CA ALA A 9 9.47 10.20 59.74
C ALA A 9 10.77 9.59 59.21
N ILE A 10 11.57 9.05 60.14
CA ILE A 10 12.73 8.27 59.87
C ILE A 10 12.28 6.83 59.66
N PHE A 11 12.52 6.25 58.47
CA PHE A 11 12.36 4.79 58.28
C PHE A 11 13.73 4.15 58.13
N THR A 12 14.04 3.29 59.09
CA THR A 12 15.18 2.41 59.18
C THR A 12 15.16 1.37 58.06
N ALA A 13 16.24 1.22 57.33
CA ALA A 13 16.39 0.18 56.33
C ALA A 13 16.71 -1.18 57.00
N ALA A 14 15.88 -2.17 56.71
CA ALA A 14 16.21 -3.56 56.96
C ALA A 14 16.68 -4.22 55.66
N PHE A 15 17.94 -4.61 55.63
CA PHE A 15 18.52 -5.43 54.54
C PHE A 15 17.95 -6.85 54.66
N LEU A 16 17.14 -7.28 53.71
CA LEU A 16 16.86 -8.68 53.43
C LEU A 16 17.52 -9.05 52.12
N SER A 17 18.54 -9.87 52.20
CA SER A 17 19.22 -10.54 51.08
C SER A 17 18.26 -11.56 50.47
N SER A 18 17.68 -11.26 49.31
CA SER A 18 16.96 -12.23 48.49
C SER A 18 17.73 -12.49 47.23
N GLY A 19 18.06 -13.77 47.02
CA GLY A 19 18.86 -14.27 45.91
C GLY A 19 18.28 -13.88 44.56
N ILE A 20 19.17 -13.41 43.69
CA ILE A 20 18.87 -13.12 42.29
C ILE A 20 18.77 -14.47 41.57
N PHE A 21 17.53 -14.93 41.33
CA PHE A 21 17.27 -15.91 40.27
C PHE A 21 17.38 -15.18 38.94
N VAL A 22 18.53 -15.32 38.29
CA VAL A 22 18.69 -14.95 36.89
C VAL A 22 17.94 -15.99 36.06
N SER A 23 16.68 -15.71 35.75
CA SER A 23 15.96 -16.45 34.74
C SER A 23 16.57 -16.09 33.38
N ASN A 24 17.31 -17.01 32.79
CA ASN A 24 17.71 -16.97 31.40
C ASN A 24 16.43 -16.94 30.52
N VAL A 25 15.95 -15.77 30.17
CA VAL A 25 14.95 -15.62 29.13
C VAL A 25 15.71 -15.88 27.82
N ASN A 26 15.65 -17.11 27.33
CA ASN A 26 16.04 -17.43 25.98
C ASN A 26 15.24 -16.50 25.05
N ALA A 27 15.90 -15.49 24.52
CA ALA A 27 15.36 -14.68 23.43
C ALA A 27 14.94 -15.64 22.30
N ALA A 28 13.67 -15.63 21.96
CA ALA A 28 13.19 -16.36 20.80
C ALA A 28 14.04 -15.99 19.58
N PRO A 29 14.45 -16.97 18.76
CA PRO A 29 15.25 -16.69 17.58
C PRO A 29 14.48 -15.73 16.68
N LYS A 30 15.09 -14.58 16.37
CA LYS A 30 14.60 -13.60 15.39
C LYS A 30 14.34 -14.35 14.08
N PRO A 31 13.13 -14.33 13.53
CA PRO A 31 12.85 -15.02 12.27
C PRO A 31 13.70 -14.39 11.16
N THR A 32 14.71 -15.09 10.72
CA THR A 32 15.56 -14.71 9.57
C THR A 32 15.02 -15.35 8.30
N ALA A 33 13.76 -15.15 7.98
CA ALA A 33 13.24 -15.51 6.67
C ALA A 33 13.21 -14.26 5.80
N LYS A 34 14.30 -14.03 5.05
CA LYS A 34 14.19 -13.22 3.82
C LYS A 34 13.13 -13.87 2.95
N PRO A 35 12.27 -13.09 2.24
CA PRO A 35 11.37 -13.66 1.27
C PRO A 35 12.18 -14.56 0.33
N VAL A 36 11.77 -15.81 0.16
CA VAL A 36 12.43 -16.75 -0.74
C VAL A 36 12.28 -16.17 -2.14
N ALA A 37 13.35 -15.59 -2.67
CA ALA A 37 13.47 -15.33 -4.08
C ALA A 37 13.47 -16.70 -4.77
N ASN A 38 12.41 -17.03 -5.49
CA ASN A 38 12.45 -18.11 -6.46
C ASN A 38 13.57 -17.79 -7.44
N ASN A 39 14.46 -18.74 -7.68
CA ASN A 39 15.66 -18.65 -8.53
C ASN A 39 15.29 -18.39 -10.00
N GLY A 40 14.98 -17.16 -10.28
CA GLY A 40 14.67 -16.56 -11.55
C GLY A 40 14.44 -15.08 -11.27
N GLU A 41 15.50 -14.32 -10.90
CA GLU A 41 15.42 -12.88 -10.81
C GLU A 41 14.92 -12.35 -12.14
N VAL A 42 13.65 -11.95 -12.20
CA VAL A 42 13.13 -11.22 -13.34
C VAL A 42 13.80 -9.84 -13.32
N GLN A 43 14.88 -9.74 -14.07
CA GLN A 43 15.57 -8.47 -14.29
C GLN A 43 14.64 -7.59 -15.13
N ILE A 44 14.00 -6.61 -14.48
CA ILE A 44 13.26 -5.59 -15.22
C ILE A 44 14.19 -4.44 -15.60
N THR A 45 14.05 -3.96 -16.82
CA THR A 45 14.73 -2.74 -17.26
C THR A 45 13.70 -1.62 -17.36
N CYS A 46 13.72 -0.70 -16.40
CA CYS A 46 12.92 0.50 -16.47
C CYS A 46 13.63 1.56 -17.30
N LYS A 47 12.95 2.10 -18.30
CA LYS A 47 13.47 3.22 -19.10
C LYS A 47 13.51 4.50 -18.27
N PRO A 48 14.42 5.43 -18.54
CA PRO A 48 14.36 6.76 -17.98
C PRO A 48 13.00 7.41 -18.27
N THR A 49 12.42 8.07 -17.27
CA THR A 49 11.13 8.76 -17.40
C THR A 49 11.22 10.20 -16.92
N LYS A 50 10.50 11.09 -17.60
CA LYS A 50 10.34 12.49 -17.18
C LYS A 50 9.20 12.67 -16.18
N ALA A 51 8.37 11.65 -15.94
CA ALA A 51 7.30 11.73 -14.98
C ALA A 51 7.86 11.95 -13.56
N THR A 52 7.38 12.98 -12.89
CA THR A 52 7.80 13.37 -11.53
C THR A 52 6.60 13.53 -10.59
N GLY A 53 5.40 13.22 -11.07
CA GLY A 53 4.16 13.67 -10.49
C GLY A 53 3.78 15.07 -11.02
N HIS A 54 2.57 15.46 -10.78
CA HIS A 54 2.02 16.74 -11.24
C HIS A 54 0.97 17.24 -10.24
N ARG A 55 0.60 18.52 -10.36
CA ARG A 55 -0.49 19.08 -9.56
C ARG A 55 -1.78 18.28 -9.84
N GLU A 56 -2.58 18.08 -8.81
CA GLU A 56 -3.90 17.45 -8.94
C GLU A 56 -4.75 18.13 -10.00
N LYS A 57 -5.33 17.31 -10.87
CA LYS A 57 -6.35 17.79 -11.81
C LYS A 57 -7.68 17.87 -11.09
N LYS A 58 -8.38 18.97 -11.26
CA LYS A 58 -9.77 19.08 -10.78
C LYS A 58 -10.65 18.16 -11.63
N VAL A 59 -11.10 17.10 -11.02
CA VAL A 59 -12.03 16.14 -11.64
C VAL A 59 -13.28 16.11 -10.78
N GLY A 60 -14.42 16.43 -11.36
CA GLY A 60 -15.73 16.27 -10.69
C GLY A 60 -16.01 14.79 -10.44
N THR A 61 -16.86 14.49 -9.47
CA THR A 61 -17.24 13.11 -9.14
C THR A 61 -17.83 12.42 -10.39
N PRO A 62 -17.19 11.33 -10.87
CA PRO A 62 -17.69 10.60 -12.03
C PRO A 62 -19.08 10.01 -11.78
N LYS A 63 -19.88 9.92 -12.83
CA LYS A 63 -21.18 9.26 -12.75
C LYS A 63 -21.02 7.75 -12.60
N LEU A 64 -21.89 7.15 -11.79
CA LEU A 64 -21.97 5.69 -11.69
C LEU A 64 -22.36 5.09 -13.04
N GLN A 65 -21.66 4.02 -13.40
CA GLN A 65 -21.86 3.30 -14.65
C GLN A 65 -22.45 1.92 -14.38
N LYS A 66 -23.28 1.42 -15.28
CA LYS A 66 -23.73 0.01 -15.28
C LYS A 66 -22.79 -0.82 -16.13
N PHE A 67 -22.24 -1.86 -15.56
CA PHE A 67 -21.30 -2.74 -16.26
C PHE A 67 -21.91 -4.13 -16.51
N SER A 68 -21.90 -4.57 -17.76
CA SER A 68 -22.30 -5.94 -18.13
C SER A 68 -21.16 -6.95 -17.91
N LYS A 69 -19.89 -6.48 -17.95
CA LYS A 69 -18.67 -7.27 -17.79
C LYS A 69 -17.59 -6.50 -17.05
N ASN A 70 -16.56 -7.20 -16.60
CA ASN A 70 -15.37 -6.56 -16.06
C ASN A 70 -14.71 -5.66 -17.10
N ARG A 71 -13.94 -4.68 -16.62
CA ARG A 71 -13.18 -3.76 -17.46
C ARG A 71 -11.70 -4.16 -17.44
N VAL A 72 -10.96 -3.70 -18.42
CA VAL A 72 -9.50 -3.86 -18.45
C VAL A 72 -8.87 -2.50 -18.34
N ILE A 73 -8.08 -2.29 -17.29
CA ILE A 73 -7.27 -1.09 -17.09
C ILE A 73 -5.81 -1.45 -17.39
N THR A 74 -5.19 -0.70 -18.27
CA THR A 74 -3.77 -0.87 -18.60
C THR A 74 -2.98 0.33 -18.11
N LEU A 75 -2.01 0.08 -17.24
CA LEU A 75 -1.01 1.04 -16.82
C LEU A 75 0.20 0.89 -17.73
N ASN A 76 0.44 1.84 -18.62
CA ASN A 76 1.67 1.90 -19.40
C ASN A 76 2.72 2.59 -18.53
N THR A 77 3.69 1.81 -18.04
CA THR A 77 4.75 2.31 -17.17
C THR A 77 6.08 2.38 -17.91
N ASN A 78 7.02 3.14 -17.38
CA ASN A 78 8.41 3.15 -17.89
C ASN A 78 9.12 1.79 -17.73
N CYS A 79 8.54 0.86 -16.94
CA CYS A 79 9.05 -0.50 -16.72
C CYS A 79 8.30 -1.56 -17.55
N GLY A 80 7.28 -1.16 -18.32
CA GLY A 80 6.41 -2.06 -19.09
C GLY A 80 4.94 -1.91 -18.75
N GLU A 81 4.11 -2.74 -19.37
CA GLU A 81 2.66 -2.73 -19.17
C GLU A 81 2.26 -3.54 -17.95
N ILE A 82 1.40 -2.97 -17.10
CA ILE A 82 0.67 -3.70 -16.06
C ILE A 82 -0.80 -3.68 -16.45
N VAL A 83 -1.37 -4.87 -16.71
CA VAL A 83 -2.77 -5.02 -17.13
C VAL A 83 -3.59 -5.54 -15.96
N ILE A 84 -4.67 -4.85 -15.64
CA ILE A 84 -5.56 -5.13 -14.51
C ILE A 84 -6.95 -5.48 -15.05
N GLU A 85 -7.46 -6.64 -14.66
CA GLU A 85 -8.88 -6.95 -14.78
C GLU A 85 -9.61 -6.25 -13.62
N ALA A 86 -10.38 -5.22 -13.92
CA ALA A 86 -11.16 -4.48 -12.94
C ALA A 86 -12.53 -5.11 -12.73
N PHE A 87 -12.86 -5.45 -11.50
CA PHE A 87 -14.05 -6.22 -11.10
C PHE A 87 -15.32 -5.36 -11.09
N ALA A 88 -15.73 -4.86 -12.24
CA ALA A 88 -16.83 -3.92 -12.39
C ALA A 88 -18.20 -4.42 -11.86
N LYS A 89 -18.37 -5.75 -11.73
CA LYS A 89 -19.58 -6.33 -11.12
C LYS A 89 -19.50 -6.45 -9.59
N LYS A 90 -18.28 -6.55 -9.03
CA LYS A 90 -18.06 -6.69 -7.58
C LYS A 90 -17.79 -5.33 -6.91
N ALA A 91 -17.18 -4.42 -7.66
CA ALA A 91 -16.81 -3.08 -7.21
C ALA A 91 -17.29 -2.01 -8.23
N PRO A 92 -18.61 -1.91 -8.50
CA PRO A 92 -19.15 -1.04 -9.54
C PRO A 92 -18.93 0.45 -9.27
N VAL A 93 -18.99 0.88 -8.01
CA VAL A 93 -18.73 2.27 -7.63
C VAL A 93 -17.27 2.61 -7.89
N THR A 94 -16.35 1.80 -7.34
CA THR A 94 -14.90 1.98 -7.52
C THR A 94 -14.52 2.01 -8.98
N VAL A 95 -14.98 1.03 -9.78
CA VAL A 95 -14.64 0.98 -11.20
C VAL A 95 -15.25 2.14 -11.98
N SER A 96 -16.42 2.67 -11.59
CA SER A 96 -16.97 3.90 -12.17
C SER A 96 -16.10 5.12 -11.88
N MET A 97 -15.68 5.29 -10.61
CA MET A 97 -14.81 6.40 -10.21
C MET A 97 -13.46 6.33 -10.92
N LEU A 98 -12.82 5.16 -10.92
CA LEU A 98 -11.56 4.94 -11.62
C LEU A 98 -11.68 5.15 -13.13
N SER A 99 -12.79 4.73 -13.76
CA SER A 99 -13.05 4.98 -15.19
C SER A 99 -13.07 6.48 -15.51
N GLY A 100 -13.72 7.28 -14.68
CA GLY A 100 -13.73 8.73 -14.83
C GLY A 100 -12.36 9.36 -14.66
N LEU A 101 -11.60 8.92 -13.66
CA LEU A 101 -10.22 9.38 -13.43
C LEU A 101 -9.30 9.02 -14.61
N VAL A 102 -9.41 7.79 -15.14
CA VAL A 102 -8.64 7.36 -16.34
C VAL A 102 -9.01 8.23 -17.55
N THR A 103 -10.31 8.44 -17.80
CA THR A 103 -10.78 9.25 -18.93
C THR A 103 -10.29 10.70 -18.84
N SER A 104 -10.18 11.23 -17.63
CA SER A 104 -9.65 12.57 -17.34
C SER A 104 -8.12 12.63 -17.37
N LYS A 105 -7.44 11.53 -17.68
CA LYS A 105 -5.96 11.42 -17.65
C LYS A 105 -5.39 11.83 -16.29
N PHE A 106 -6.09 11.50 -15.21
CA PHE A 106 -5.72 11.88 -13.85
C PHE A 106 -4.41 11.21 -13.42
N TYR A 107 -4.20 9.97 -13.84
CA TYR A 107 -3.05 9.16 -13.49
C TYR A 107 -1.83 9.34 -14.41
N ASP A 108 -2.03 9.96 -15.60
CA ASP A 108 -0.98 10.09 -16.60
C ASP A 108 0.17 10.95 -16.06
N GLN A 109 1.42 10.52 -16.27
CA GLN A 109 2.65 11.18 -15.80
C GLN A 109 2.80 11.23 -14.28
N SER A 110 2.17 10.32 -13.55
CA SER A 110 2.37 10.14 -12.11
C SER A 110 3.40 9.05 -11.80
N ILE A 111 3.86 8.99 -10.56
CA ILE A 111 4.75 7.93 -10.09
C ILE A 111 4.09 7.11 -8.98
N CYS A 112 4.50 5.85 -8.85
CA CYS A 112 4.14 5.06 -7.67
C CYS A 112 5.07 5.51 -6.53
N HIS A 113 4.50 6.20 -5.57
CA HIS A 113 5.23 6.98 -4.58
C HIS A 113 5.65 6.21 -3.33
N ARG A 114 5.08 5.01 -3.12
CA ARG A 114 5.33 4.23 -1.92
C ARG A 114 5.35 2.75 -2.22
N LEU A 115 6.21 2.01 -1.54
CA LEU A 115 6.12 0.57 -1.43
C LEU A 115 6.26 0.12 0.03
N ILE A 116 5.79 -1.08 0.31
CA ILE A 116 6.09 -1.83 1.52
C ILE A 116 6.83 -3.09 1.10
N TYR A 117 7.94 -3.37 1.75
CA TYR A 117 8.72 -4.59 1.58
C TYR A 117 9.15 -5.09 2.96
N SER A 118 8.30 -5.86 3.59
CA SER A 118 8.51 -6.43 4.91
C SER A 118 8.10 -7.90 4.94
N GLN A 119 8.32 -8.57 6.06
CA GLN A 119 7.86 -9.95 6.26
C GLN A 119 6.33 -10.06 6.26
N SER A 120 5.63 -9.01 6.66
CA SER A 120 4.17 -9.00 6.79
C SER A 120 3.44 -8.53 5.53
N ALA A 121 4.09 -7.71 4.69
CA ALA A 121 3.46 -7.17 3.49
C ALA A 121 4.49 -6.84 2.40
N ALA A 122 4.09 -7.09 1.15
CA ALA A 122 4.84 -6.70 -0.03
C ALA A 122 3.88 -6.09 -1.06
N LEU A 123 3.94 -4.77 -1.24
CA LEU A 123 3.02 -4.04 -2.14
C LEU A 123 3.66 -2.79 -2.74
N LEU A 124 3.11 -2.35 -3.86
CA LEU A 124 3.44 -1.09 -4.53
C LEU A 124 2.19 -0.20 -4.55
N GLN A 125 2.29 1.02 -4.02
CA GLN A 125 1.19 1.99 -3.97
C GLN A 125 1.41 3.11 -4.98
N CYS A 126 0.34 3.40 -5.72
CA CYS A 126 0.28 4.39 -6.81
C CYS A 126 -1.00 5.22 -6.71
N GLY A 127 -1.23 6.10 -7.68
CA GLY A 127 -2.51 6.78 -7.85
C GLY A 127 -2.61 8.15 -7.17
N ASP A 128 -1.55 8.60 -6.54
CA ASP A 128 -1.38 9.99 -6.13
C ASP A 128 -0.69 10.77 -7.25
N PRO A 129 -1.36 11.72 -7.91
CA PRO A 129 -0.74 12.50 -8.99
C PRO A 129 0.41 13.38 -8.49
N THR A 130 0.40 13.77 -7.21
CA THR A 130 1.43 14.65 -6.62
C THR A 130 2.66 13.90 -6.12
N ALA A 131 2.55 12.58 -6.00
CA ALA A 131 3.55 11.71 -5.41
C ALA A 131 3.90 12.01 -3.93
N SER A 132 3.07 12.77 -3.23
CA SER A 132 3.25 13.14 -1.83
C SER A 132 2.75 12.08 -0.84
N GLY A 133 1.88 11.18 -1.30
CA GLY A 133 1.11 10.25 -0.47
C GLY A 133 -0.23 10.84 0.03
N TYR A 134 -0.46 12.13 -0.17
CA TYR A 134 -1.65 12.85 0.31
C TYR A 134 -2.55 13.34 -0.82
N GLY A 135 -2.08 13.29 -2.08
CA GLY A 135 -2.83 13.75 -3.24
C GLY A 135 -3.95 12.79 -3.64
N GLY A 136 -4.97 13.35 -4.30
CA GLY A 136 -6.13 12.61 -4.76
C GLY A 136 -7.16 13.52 -5.43
N PRO A 137 -8.31 12.98 -5.84
CA PRO A 137 -9.41 13.78 -6.37
C PRO A 137 -10.15 14.50 -5.24
N GLN A 138 -10.93 15.53 -5.58
CA GLN A 138 -11.73 16.31 -4.62
C GLN A 138 -13.01 15.59 -4.16
N PHE A 139 -13.05 14.27 -4.27
CA PHE A 139 -14.16 13.43 -3.82
C PHE A 139 -13.65 12.15 -3.19
N GLN A 140 -14.46 11.57 -2.34
CA GLN A 140 -14.27 10.24 -1.75
C GLN A 140 -15.50 9.38 -2.05
N PHE A 141 -15.33 8.05 -1.94
CA PHE A 141 -16.41 7.10 -2.11
C PHE A 141 -16.29 5.93 -1.15
N ASN A 142 -17.43 5.27 -0.93
CA ASN A 142 -17.58 4.22 0.06
C ASN A 142 -16.81 2.95 -0.31
N ASP A 143 -16.53 2.16 0.73
CA ASP A 143 -15.96 0.83 0.58
C ASP A 143 -16.98 -0.13 -0.04
N GLU A 144 -16.49 -1.04 -0.85
CA GLU A 144 -17.24 -2.16 -1.42
C GLU A 144 -16.32 -3.36 -1.64
N ASN A 145 -16.87 -4.56 -1.84
CA ASN A 145 -16.11 -5.77 -2.11
C ASN A 145 -14.90 -5.98 -1.16
N LEU A 146 -15.11 -5.73 0.13
CA LEU A 146 -14.11 -6.01 1.16
C LEU A 146 -13.88 -7.52 1.27
N PRO A 147 -12.64 -8.00 1.40
CA PRO A 147 -12.38 -9.41 1.59
C PRO A 147 -12.82 -9.87 2.98
N LYS A 148 -12.98 -11.17 3.15
CA LYS A 148 -13.14 -11.75 4.50
C LYS A 148 -11.81 -11.73 5.23
N ALA A 149 -11.84 -11.61 6.55
CA ALA A 149 -10.67 -11.79 7.39
C ALA A 149 -10.21 -13.26 7.29
N ALA A 150 -9.05 -13.47 6.70
CA ALA A 150 -8.44 -14.79 6.49
C ALA A 150 -6.94 -14.65 6.22
N MET A 151 -6.20 -15.73 6.39
CA MET A 151 -4.80 -15.77 5.96
C MET A 151 -4.71 -15.54 4.45
N ASN A 152 -3.76 -14.69 4.04
CA ASN A 152 -3.55 -14.34 2.62
C ASN A 152 -4.81 -13.78 1.93
N ASN A 153 -5.61 -13.02 2.67
CA ASN A 153 -6.84 -12.42 2.14
C ASN A 153 -6.61 -11.40 1.02
N TYR A 154 -5.36 -10.97 0.83
CA TYR A 154 -4.91 -10.21 -0.34
C TYR A 154 -3.80 -10.99 -1.07
N PRO A 155 -4.16 -11.94 -1.97
CA PRO A 155 -3.17 -12.70 -2.73
C PRO A 155 -2.32 -11.81 -3.65
N ALA A 156 -1.16 -12.31 -4.08
CA ALA A 156 -0.32 -11.65 -5.08
C ALA A 156 -1.12 -11.29 -6.34
N GLY A 157 -0.89 -10.09 -6.86
CA GLY A 157 -1.63 -9.53 -7.98
C GLY A 157 -2.97 -8.88 -7.62
N THR A 158 -3.45 -8.98 -6.38
CA THR A 158 -4.64 -8.22 -5.93
C THR A 158 -4.40 -6.72 -6.06
N VAL A 159 -5.41 -6.01 -6.58
CA VAL A 159 -5.40 -4.55 -6.65
C VAL A 159 -6.54 -4.02 -5.78
N ALA A 160 -6.19 -3.18 -4.81
CA ALA A 160 -7.14 -2.62 -3.85
C ALA A 160 -6.94 -1.11 -3.66
N MET A 161 -8.00 -0.43 -3.21
CA MET A 161 -7.92 1.00 -2.89
C MET A 161 -7.11 1.22 -1.61
N ALA A 162 -6.24 2.22 -1.64
CA ALA A 162 -5.69 2.80 -0.42
C ALA A 162 -6.69 3.81 0.13
N ASN A 163 -6.85 3.86 1.45
CA ASN A 163 -7.76 4.77 2.13
C ASN A 163 -7.16 5.32 3.44
N SER A 164 -7.81 6.28 4.05
CA SER A 164 -7.47 6.89 5.34
C SER A 164 -8.50 6.53 6.43
N GLY A 165 -9.12 5.37 6.30
CA GLY A 165 -10.18 4.86 7.15
C GLY A 165 -11.42 4.47 6.32
N PRO A 166 -12.48 3.99 6.96
CA PRO A 166 -13.68 3.52 6.27
C PRO A 166 -14.29 4.58 5.36
N ASN A 167 -14.67 4.18 4.13
CA ASN A 167 -15.38 5.02 3.17
C ASN A 167 -14.61 6.29 2.72
N THR A 168 -13.27 6.24 2.72
CA THR A 168 -12.42 7.36 2.28
C THR A 168 -11.62 7.05 1.02
N ASN A 169 -12.12 6.15 0.17
CA ASN A 169 -11.47 5.84 -1.10
C ASN A 169 -11.41 7.07 -2.01
N GLY A 170 -10.28 7.29 -2.63
CA GLY A 170 -10.03 8.37 -3.59
C GLY A 170 -9.48 7.85 -4.91
N SER A 171 -8.23 8.21 -5.24
CA SER A 171 -7.54 7.73 -6.43
C SER A 171 -6.41 6.75 -6.13
N GLN A 172 -5.91 6.72 -4.91
CA GLN A 172 -4.75 5.90 -4.57
C GLN A 172 -5.13 4.42 -4.45
N PHE A 173 -4.29 3.58 -4.97
CA PHE A 173 -4.44 2.12 -4.95
C PHE A 173 -3.10 1.44 -4.74
N PHE A 174 -3.14 0.18 -4.33
CA PHE A 174 -1.95 -0.63 -4.23
C PHE A 174 -2.11 -1.97 -4.97
N ILE A 175 -0.98 -2.52 -5.39
CA ILE A 175 -0.85 -3.82 -6.05
C ILE A 175 -0.02 -4.73 -5.15
N MET A 176 -0.58 -5.87 -4.78
CA MET A 176 0.13 -6.86 -3.96
C MET A 176 1.21 -7.56 -4.78
N ALA A 177 2.46 -7.52 -4.32
CA ALA A 177 3.57 -8.25 -4.92
C ALA A 177 3.64 -9.70 -4.43
N ALA A 178 3.14 -9.98 -3.23
CA ALA A 178 3.11 -11.31 -2.61
C ALA A 178 1.78 -11.57 -1.91
N ASN A 179 1.53 -12.82 -1.57
CA ASN A 179 0.38 -13.19 -0.73
C ASN A 179 0.54 -12.53 0.64
N THR A 180 -0.46 -11.80 1.07
CA THR A 180 -0.40 -10.99 2.29
C THR A 180 -1.69 -11.09 3.08
N THR A 181 -1.57 -11.09 4.39
CA THR A 181 -2.69 -10.95 5.32
C THR A 181 -2.72 -9.49 5.80
N LEU A 182 -3.79 -8.77 5.45
CA LEU A 182 -4.08 -7.43 5.94
C LEU A 182 -5.45 -7.42 6.62
N ASP A 183 -5.70 -6.39 7.43
CA ASP A 183 -7.05 -6.09 7.86
C ASP A 183 -7.97 -5.90 6.65
N PRO A 184 -9.21 -6.42 6.68
CA PRO A 184 -10.10 -6.47 5.53
C PRO A 184 -10.80 -5.12 5.25
N TYR A 185 -10.03 -4.02 5.25
CA TYR A 185 -10.54 -2.65 5.16
C TYR A 185 -10.30 -2.00 3.80
N TYR A 186 -9.73 -2.72 2.85
CA TYR A 186 -9.36 -2.17 1.55
C TYR A 186 -10.21 -2.77 0.45
N THR A 187 -10.96 -1.93 -0.26
CA THR A 187 -11.82 -2.33 -1.39
C THR A 187 -11.00 -3.02 -2.48
N VAL A 188 -11.22 -4.32 -2.68
CA VAL A 188 -10.59 -5.09 -3.76
C VAL A 188 -11.37 -4.84 -5.05
N TRP A 189 -10.76 -4.13 -6.00
CA TRP A 189 -11.40 -3.77 -7.25
C TRP A 189 -10.83 -4.43 -8.48
N GLY A 190 -9.73 -5.18 -8.37
CA GLY A 190 -9.15 -5.84 -9.53
C GLY A 190 -8.05 -6.83 -9.19
N ARG A 191 -7.51 -7.42 -10.26
CA ARG A 191 -6.31 -8.26 -10.20
C ARG A 191 -5.43 -8.00 -11.42
N VAL A 192 -4.14 -8.10 -11.25
CA VAL A 192 -3.17 -8.06 -12.34
C VAL A 192 -3.28 -9.33 -13.18
N THR A 193 -3.39 -9.18 -14.49
CA THR A 193 -3.43 -10.30 -15.46
C THR A 193 -2.17 -10.36 -16.34
N LYS A 194 -1.37 -9.27 -16.36
CA LYS A 194 -0.07 -9.19 -17.05
C LYS A 194 0.80 -8.15 -16.34
N GLY A 195 2.08 -8.40 -16.21
CA GLY A 195 3.03 -7.43 -15.64
C GLY A 195 3.14 -7.49 -14.12
N LEU A 196 2.70 -8.56 -13.46
CA LEU A 196 2.88 -8.74 -12.01
C LEU A 196 4.38 -8.82 -11.66
N GLU A 197 5.16 -9.43 -12.52
CA GLU A 197 6.62 -9.54 -12.39
C GLU A 197 7.30 -8.17 -12.32
N ILE A 198 6.74 -7.14 -12.96
CA ILE A 198 7.23 -5.75 -12.86
C ILE A 198 7.07 -5.25 -11.43
N VAL A 199 5.87 -5.43 -10.85
CA VAL A 199 5.58 -5.03 -9.46
C VAL A 199 6.49 -5.78 -8.49
N GLN A 200 6.62 -7.09 -8.66
CA GLN A 200 7.45 -7.94 -7.83
C GLN A 200 8.91 -7.52 -7.86
N ALA A 201 9.45 -7.25 -9.04
CA ALA A 201 10.83 -6.81 -9.20
C ALA A 201 11.07 -5.41 -8.60
N VAL A 202 10.15 -4.45 -8.79
CA VAL A 202 10.25 -3.13 -8.16
C VAL A 202 10.26 -3.26 -6.64
N VAL A 203 9.35 -4.05 -6.08
CA VAL A 203 9.25 -4.25 -4.62
C VAL A 203 10.49 -4.98 -4.08
N ALA A 204 10.99 -6.00 -4.78
CA ALA A 204 12.19 -6.74 -4.37
C ALA A 204 13.47 -5.88 -4.34
N ASN A 205 13.54 -4.82 -5.15
CA ASN A 205 14.62 -3.83 -5.10
C ASN A 205 14.56 -2.93 -3.85
N GLY A 206 13.46 -2.96 -3.11
CA GLY A 206 13.28 -2.21 -1.87
C GLY A 206 13.09 -0.71 -2.05
N THR A 207 13.19 0.02 -0.95
CA THR A 207 13.03 1.47 -0.89
C THR A 207 14.33 2.21 -1.16
N ALA A 208 14.24 3.48 -1.52
CA ALA A 208 15.38 4.35 -1.74
C ALA A 208 16.24 4.57 -0.48
N THR A 209 15.64 4.45 0.70
CA THR A 209 16.31 4.62 2.00
C THR A 209 16.78 3.29 2.62
N GLY A 210 16.35 2.15 2.08
CA GLY A 210 16.59 0.83 2.66
C GLY A 210 15.61 0.43 3.78
N GLU A 211 14.69 1.32 4.14
CA GLU A 211 13.63 1.04 5.12
C GLU A 211 12.56 0.11 4.52
N GLU A 212 11.78 -0.56 5.38
CA GLU A 212 10.69 -1.44 4.93
C GLU A 212 9.57 -0.72 4.19
N VAL A 213 9.38 0.57 4.45
CA VAL A 213 8.34 1.43 3.87
C VAL A 213 8.97 2.70 3.33
N GLY A 214 8.68 3.05 2.08
CA GLY A 214 9.21 4.29 1.50
C GLY A 214 9.00 4.37 0.00
N GLN A 215 9.68 5.33 -0.61
CA GLN A 215 9.69 5.44 -2.06
C GLN A 215 10.45 4.26 -2.69
N PRO A 216 9.97 3.70 -3.82
CA PRO A 216 10.70 2.67 -4.54
C PRO A 216 12.12 3.13 -4.92
N LYS A 217 13.12 2.27 -4.68
CA LYS A 217 14.49 2.51 -5.16
C LYS A 217 14.55 2.56 -6.68
N VAL A 218 13.79 1.68 -7.34
CA VAL A 218 13.59 1.71 -8.80
C VAL A 218 12.38 2.57 -9.09
N LYS A 219 12.59 3.74 -9.71
CA LYS A 219 11.50 4.64 -10.07
C LYS A 219 10.57 3.99 -11.09
N ILE A 220 9.31 3.79 -10.71
CA ILE A 220 8.25 3.34 -11.60
C ILE A 220 7.21 4.46 -11.77
N ALA A 221 6.97 4.82 -13.03
CA ALA A 221 6.06 5.89 -13.41
C ALA A 221 4.94 5.34 -14.27
N ILE A 222 3.73 5.83 -14.03
CA ILE A 222 2.56 5.61 -14.88
C ILE A 222 2.59 6.71 -15.95
N GLU A 223 3.08 6.39 -17.14
CA GLU A 223 3.18 7.36 -18.25
C GLU A 223 1.81 7.62 -18.88
N LYS A 224 0.97 6.59 -18.95
CA LYS A 224 -0.39 6.67 -19.47
C LYS A 224 -1.26 5.55 -18.90
N VAL A 225 -2.56 5.83 -18.68
CA VAL A 225 -3.55 4.81 -18.33
C VAL A 225 -4.63 4.76 -19.40
N SER A 226 -5.10 3.56 -19.70
CA SER A 226 -6.26 3.33 -20.57
C SER A 226 -7.24 2.34 -19.94
N ILE A 227 -8.52 2.43 -20.35
CA ILE A 227 -9.59 1.53 -19.91
C ILE A 227 -10.44 1.10 -21.09
N ARG A 228 -10.85 -0.18 -21.12
CA ARG A 228 -11.71 -0.76 -22.16
C ARG A 228 -12.66 -1.80 -21.59
#